data_e8c28b0b37b28f5450513e3dafa4844a
#
_entry.id   e8c28b0b37b28f5450513e3dafa4844a
#
_cell.length_a   1.000
_cell.length_b   1.000
_cell.length_c   1.000
_cell.angle_alpha   90.00
_cell.angle_beta   90.00
_cell.angle_gamma   90.00
#
_symmetry.space_group_name_H-M   'P 1'
#
loop_
_entity.id
_entity.type
_entity.pdbx_description
1 polymer ?
#
loop_
_entity_poly.entity_id
_entity_poly.type
_entity_poly.pdbx_seq_one_letter_code
_entity_poly.pdbx_strand_id
1 'polypeptide(L)'
;LWTETEHNPVRLLGEIEQSKLEELASNASFLAHLDRVSTALDNYMVDGEWRARHDTAPKDLLIAYLSAEFGLQESVKMYSGGLGILAGDHLKAASDLGIPLVGLGLLYREGYFRQSLNEDGWQQESYPTNDFHNMAITREYDATGNPHVIEVPLPGRMVKAFIWRCQVGRTTLYLLDC
;
A
#
# COMPACT_ATOMS: atom_id res chain seq x y z
N LEU A 1 -3.86 1.41 -21.57
CA LEU A 1 -4.46 0.85 -20.34
C LEU A 1 -3.68 1.28 -19.08
N TRP A 2 -2.32 1.15 -19.01
CA TRP A 2 -1.55 1.54 -17.83
C TRP A 2 -1.76 3.00 -17.39
N THR A 3 -1.75 3.93 -18.34
CA THR A 3 -2.01 5.35 -18.07
C THR A 3 -3.49 5.62 -17.76
N GLU A 4 -4.41 4.91 -18.42
CA GLU A 4 -5.86 5.04 -18.22
C GLU A 4 -6.30 4.54 -16.83
N THR A 5 -5.61 3.52 -16.31
CA THR A 5 -5.83 3.01 -14.95
C THR A 5 -5.07 3.81 -13.87
N GLU A 6 -4.54 4.99 -14.20
CA GLU A 6 -3.78 5.85 -13.28
C GLU A 6 -2.61 5.09 -12.61
N HIS A 7 -1.90 4.24 -13.37
CA HIS A 7 -0.80 3.40 -12.89
C HIS A 7 -1.18 2.46 -11.73
N ASN A 8 -2.45 2.08 -11.67
CA ASN A 8 -2.96 1.16 -10.65
C ASN A 8 -2.95 -0.29 -11.17
N PRO A 9 -2.06 -1.17 -10.66
CA PRO A 9 -1.94 -2.54 -11.15
C PRO A 9 -3.17 -3.41 -10.83
N VAL A 10 -3.88 -3.14 -9.72
CA VAL A 10 -5.10 -3.89 -9.34
C VAL A 10 -6.20 -3.59 -10.36
N ARG A 11 -6.39 -2.31 -10.65
CA ARG A 11 -7.36 -1.84 -11.64
C ARG A 11 -7.02 -2.33 -13.05
N LEU A 12 -5.73 -2.26 -13.42
CA LEU A 12 -5.26 -2.76 -14.71
C LEU A 12 -5.59 -4.26 -14.89
N LEU A 13 -5.35 -5.08 -13.87
CA LEU A 13 -5.66 -6.52 -13.93
C LEU A 13 -7.17 -6.79 -13.98
N GLY A 14 -7.98 -5.91 -13.40
CA GLY A 14 -9.45 -6.01 -13.49
C GLY A 14 -10.04 -5.56 -14.82
N GLU A 15 -9.36 -4.68 -15.55
CA GLU A 15 -9.83 -4.09 -16.82
C GLU A 15 -9.18 -4.70 -18.06
N ILE A 16 -8.10 -5.48 -17.92
CA ILE A 16 -7.41 -6.10 -19.06
C ILE A 16 -8.30 -7.18 -19.69
N GLU A 17 -8.37 -7.18 -21.03
CA GLU A 17 -9.14 -8.18 -21.76
C GLU A 17 -8.51 -9.58 -21.63
N GLN A 18 -9.37 -10.59 -21.48
CA GLN A 18 -8.96 -11.99 -21.40
C GLN A 18 -8.11 -12.44 -22.60
N SER A 19 -8.48 -12.01 -23.80
CA SER A 19 -7.74 -12.27 -25.04
C SER A 19 -6.29 -11.80 -24.97
N LYS A 20 -6.05 -10.65 -24.31
CA LYS A 20 -4.70 -10.11 -24.14
C LYS A 20 -3.87 -10.94 -23.15
N LEU A 21 -4.49 -11.44 -22.08
CA LEU A 21 -3.83 -12.35 -21.15
C LEU A 21 -3.45 -13.68 -21.82
N GLU A 22 -4.31 -14.23 -22.68
CA GLU A 22 -4.04 -15.45 -23.47
C GLU A 22 -2.91 -15.25 -24.48
N GLU A 23 -2.89 -14.11 -25.17
CA GLU A 23 -1.77 -13.73 -26.03
C GLU A 23 -0.45 -13.70 -25.26
N LEU A 24 -0.42 -13.02 -24.10
CA LEU A 24 0.77 -12.91 -23.26
C LEU A 24 1.20 -14.27 -22.69
N ALA A 25 0.26 -15.11 -22.32
CA ALA A 25 0.53 -16.48 -21.82
C ALA A 25 1.14 -17.40 -22.89
N SER A 26 0.99 -17.06 -24.17
CA SER A 26 1.64 -17.78 -25.28
C SER A 26 2.96 -17.14 -25.74
N ASN A 27 3.33 -15.97 -25.22
CA ASN A 27 4.52 -15.23 -25.60
C ASN A 27 5.74 -15.64 -24.76
N ALA A 28 6.65 -16.43 -25.33
CA ALA A 28 7.82 -16.95 -24.61
C ALA A 28 8.74 -15.83 -24.05
N SER A 29 8.87 -14.70 -24.76
CA SER A 29 9.69 -13.58 -24.29
C SER A 29 9.07 -12.87 -23.08
N PHE A 30 7.74 -12.71 -23.10
CA PHE A 30 7.00 -12.17 -21.96
C PHE A 30 7.10 -13.09 -20.75
N LEU A 31 6.89 -14.39 -20.92
CA LEU A 31 6.97 -15.38 -19.85
C LEU A 31 8.37 -15.43 -19.23
N ALA A 32 9.43 -15.41 -20.04
CA ALA A 32 10.80 -15.38 -19.53
C ALA A 32 11.11 -14.09 -18.73
N HIS A 33 10.52 -12.96 -19.15
CA HIS A 33 10.63 -11.70 -18.40
C HIS A 33 9.86 -11.76 -17.07
N LEU A 34 8.64 -12.27 -17.09
CA LEU A 34 7.79 -12.46 -15.91
C LEU A 34 8.46 -13.37 -14.88
N ASP A 35 9.00 -14.51 -15.32
CA ASP A 35 9.72 -15.46 -14.46
C ASP A 35 10.94 -14.81 -13.79
N ARG A 36 11.72 -14.04 -14.56
CA ARG A 36 12.86 -13.29 -14.00
C ARG A 36 12.43 -12.28 -12.94
N VAL A 37 11.35 -11.52 -13.17
CA VAL A 37 10.84 -10.51 -12.22
C VAL A 37 10.26 -11.19 -10.98
N SER A 38 9.49 -12.26 -11.15
CA SER A 38 8.92 -13.03 -10.04
C SER A 38 10.03 -13.64 -9.17
N THR A 39 11.02 -14.28 -9.78
CA THR A 39 12.18 -14.84 -9.07
C THR A 39 12.95 -13.76 -8.30
N ALA A 40 13.14 -12.58 -8.90
CA ALA A 40 13.81 -11.47 -8.22
C ALA A 40 13.02 -10.97 -7.00
N LEU A 41 11.69 -10.91 -7.11
CA LEU A 41 10.80 -10.57 -5.99
C LEU A 41 10.85 -11.63 -4.89
N ASP A 42 10.75 -12.91 -5.24
CA ASP A 42 10.81 -14.02 -4.29
C ASP A 42 12.13 -14.01 -3.51
N ASN A 43 13.25 -13.82 -4.20
CA ASN A 43 14.56 -13.66 -3.58
C ASN A 43 14.61 -12.46 -2.64
N TYR A 44 14.09 -11.30 -3.09
CA TYR A 44 14.00 -10.11 -2.25
C TYR A 44 13.19 -10.36 -0.97
N MET A 45 12.07 -11.07 -1.07
CA MET A 45 11.17 -11.31 0.07
C MET A 45 11.80 -12.20 1.15
N VAL A 46 12.71 -13.11 0.78
CA VAL A 46 13.39 -14.01 1.72
C VAL A 46 14.76 -13.49 2.19
N ASP A 47 15.36 -12.54 1.47
CA ASP A 47 16.66 -11.96 1.80
C ASP A 47 16.57 -11.07 3.03
N GLY A 48 17.20 -11.44 4.10
CA GLY A 48 17.34 -10.68 5.34
C GLY A 48 18.79 -10.46 5.74
N GLU A 49 19.74 -10.60 4.80
CA GLU A 49 21.16 -10.62 5.06
C GLU A 49 21.71 -9.39 5.78
N TRP A 50 21.18 -8.20 5.47
CA TRP A 50 21.66 -6.99 6.15
C TRP A 50 21.43 -7.06 7.65
N ARG A 51 20.20 -7.40 8.06
CA ARG A 51 19.85 -7.57 9.47
C ARG A 51 20.66 -8.69 10.12
N ALA A 52 20.79 -9.84 9.45
CA ALA A 52 21.53 -10.97 9.96
C ALA A 52 23.02 -10.66 10.24
N ARG A 53 23.61 -9.77 9.43
CA ARG A 53 25.00 -9.32 9.60
C ARG A 53 25.17 -8.21 10.64
N HIS A 54 24.13 -7.43 10.94
CA HIS A 54 24.18 -6.24 11.79
C HIS A 54 23.23 -6.35 13.01
N ASP A 55 22.67 -7.52 13.25
CA ASP A 55 21.69 -7.71 14.31
C ASP A 55 22.33 -7.78 15.68
N THR A 56 22.41 -6.61 16.33
CA THR A 56 22.73 -6.50 17.76
C THR A 56 21.46 -6.30 18.61
N ALA A 57 20.29 -6.21 17.98
CA ALA A 57 19.02 -5.98 18.63
C ALA A 57 18.40 -7.31 19.15
N PRO A 58 17.52 -7.25 20.15
CA PRO A 58 16.78 -8.42 20.62
C PRO A 58 16.02 -9.11 19.46
N LYS A 59 16.01 -10.46 19.47
CA LYS A 59 15.36 -11.24 18.40
C LYS A 59 13.85 -11.03 18.30
N ASP A 60 13.22 -10.65 19.40
CA ASP A 60 11.79 -10.37 19.57
C ASP A 60 11.44 -8.89 19.37
N LEU A 61 12.41 -8.05 18.99
CA LEU A 61 12.15 -6.64 18.72
C LEU A 61 11.16 -6.48 17.58
N LEU A 62 10.10 -5.72 17.85
CA LEU A 62 9.15 -5.20 16.84
C LEU A 62 9.00 -3.70 17.04
N ILE A 63 9.15 -2.94 15.97
CA ILE A 63 9.03 -1.48 15.96
C ILE A 63 7.71 -1.11 15.28
N ALA A 64 6.89 -0.31 15.95
CA ALA A 64 5.69 0.28 15.36
C ALA A 64 5.99 1.74 14.98
N TYR A 65 5.83 2.06 13.69
CA TYR A 65 5.99 3.41 13.15
C TYR A 65 4.64 4.00 12.81
N LEU A 66 4.24 5.03 13.55
CA LEU A 66 2.95 5.70 13.37
C LEU A 66 3.14 6.97 12.53
N SER A 67 2.32 7.12 11.49
CA SER A 67 2.22 8.35 10.70
C SER A 67 0.77 8.58 10.28
N ALA A 68 0.40 9.87 10.18
CA ALA A 68 -0.90 10.25 9.63
C ALA A 68 -0.99 9.99 8.11
N GLU A 69 0.14 9.93 7.42
CA GLU A 69 0.22 9.81 5.96
C GLU A 69 1.32 8.82 5.56
N PHE A 70 1.11 8.10 4.44
CA PHE A 70 2.11 7.24 3.82
C PHE A 70 2.07 7.40 2.30
N GLY A 71 3.08 8.01 1.72
CA GLY A 71 3.28 8.16 0.28
C GLY A 71 4.05 6.99 -0.30
N LEU A 72 3.36 5.93 -0.70
CA LEU A 72 3.96 4.70 -1.19
C LEU A 72 4.03 4.65 -2.71
N GLN A 73 2.90 4.90 -3.36
CA GLN A 73 2.71 4.72 -4.79
C GLN A 73 1.42 5.42 -5.23
N GLU A 74 1.32 5.80 -6.51
CA GLU A 74 0.20 6.57 -7.06
C GLU A 74 -1.17 5.91 -6.88
N SER A 75 -1.25 4.58 -6.84
CA SER A 75 -2.51 3.85 -6.62
C SER A 75 -2.94 3.80 -5.15
N VAL A 76 -2.08 4.23 -4.21
CA VAL A 76 -2.38 4.27 -2.76
C VAL A 76 -2.35 5.71 -2.30
N LYS A 77 -3.44 6.43 -2.54
CA LYS A 77 -3.55 7.89 -2.33
C LYS A 77 -3.80 8.25 -0.86
N MET A 78 -2.79 8.00 0.00
CA MET A 78 -2.85 8.18 1.47
C MET A 78 -1.92 9.28 1.97
N TYR A 79 -1.58 10.26 1.14
CA TYR A 79 -0.67 11.36 1.49
C TYR A 79 -0.98 12.63 0.72
N SER A 80 -0.48 13.75 1.23
CA SER A 80 -0.57 15.06 0.57
C SER A 80 0.79 15.70 0.33
N GLY A 81 1.79 15.45 1.14
CA GLY A 81 3.07 16.15 1.08
C GLY A 81 4.26 15.38 1.64
N GLY A 82 5.29 16.12 2.06
CA GLY A 82 6.58 15.55 2.46
C GLY A 82 6.54 14.62 3.66
N LEU A 83 5.59 14.81 4.58
CA LEU A 83 5.39 13.89 5.71
C LEU A 83 5.09 12.47 5.21
N GLY A 84 4.16 12.34 4.27
CA GLY A 84 3.78 11.06 3.70
C GLY A 84 4.90 10.43 2.88
N ILE A 85 5.62 11.22 2.10
CA ILE A 85 6.76 10.73 1.31
C ILE A 85 7.87 10.21 2.24
N LEU A 86 8.23 10.94 3.29
CA LEU A 86 9.19 10.47 4.28
C LEU A 86 8.76 9.15 4.93
N ALA A 87 7.49 9.05 5.34
CA ALA A 87 6.96 7.84 5.97
C ALA A 87 6.96 6.64 5.00
N GLY A 88 6.59 6.84 3.73
CA GLY A 88 6.62 5.82 2.69
C GLY A 88 8.05 5.33 2.40
N ASP A 89 8.99 6.25 2.24
CA ASP A 89 10.40 5.92 2.02
C ASP A 89 11.01 5.20 3.22
N HIS A 90 10.60 5.58 4.44
CA HIS A 90 11.03 4.91 5.67
C HIS A 90 10.59 3.44 5.70
N LEU A 91 9.33 3.13 5.32
CA LEU A 91 8.86 1.75 5.22
C LEU A 91 9.63 0.96 4.15
N LYS A 92 9.88 1.55 2.99
CA LYS A 92 10.64 0.92 1.91
C LYS A 92 12.08 0.63 2.35
N ALA A 93 12.74 1.60 2.98
CA ALA A 93 14.09 1.43 3.50
C ALA A 93 14.14 0.36 4.61
N ALA A 94 13.16 0.34 5.52
CA ALA A 94 13.05 -0.71 6.54
C ALA A 94 12.87 -2.09 5.92
N SER A 95 12.08 -2.20 4.85
CA SER A 95 11.94 -3.42 4.05
C SER A 95 13.28 -3.86 3.45
N ASP A 96 13.99 -2.95 2.77
CA ASP A 96 15.28 -3.25 2.12
C ASP A 96 16.33 -3.71 3.13
N LEU A 97 16.33 -3.14 4.31
CA LEU A 97 17.26 -3.47 5.39
C LEU A 97 16.79 -4.65 6.26
N GLY A 98 15.60 -5.20 6.03
CA GLY A 98 15.06 -6.29 6.85
C GLY A 98 14.80 -5.90 8.31
N ILE A 99 14.48 -4.63 8.58
CA ILE A 99 14.18 -4.15 9.93
C ILE A 99 12.80 -4.67 10.37
N PRO A 100 12.63 -5.16 11.61
CA PRO A 100 11.35 -5.64 12.13
C PRO A 100 10.43 -4.46 12.46
N LEU A 101 9.92 -3.82 11.42
CA LEU A 101 9.09 -2.63 11.52
C LEU A 101 7.74 -2.87 10.88
N VAL A 102 6.69 -2.39 11.55
CA VAL A 102 5.35 -2.28 11.00
C VAL A 102 4.92 -0.82 10.96
N GLY A 103 4.27 -0.41 9.88
CA GLY A 103 3.64 0.89 9.79
C GLY A 103 2.22 0.85 10.35
N LEU A 104 1.78 1.97 10.93
CA LEU A 104 0.41 2.16 11.39
C LEU A 104 -0.07 3.54 10.97
N GLY A 105 -1.19 3.61 10.23
CA GLY A 105 -1.76 4.84 9.73
C GLY A 105 -3.28 4.82 9.61
N LEU A 106 -3.82 5.87 9.00
CA LEU A 106 -5.25 6.00 8.74
C LEU A 106 -5.56 5.66 7.28
N LEU A 107 -6.66 4.99 7.03
CA LEU A 107 -7.20 4.75 5.70
C LEU A 107 -8.17 5.88 5.34
N TYR A 108 -7.71 6.82 4.53
CA TYR A 108 -8.53 7.95 4.14
C TYR A 108 -9.51 7.56 3.03
N ARG A 109 -10.79 7.83 3.25
CA ARG A 109 -11.83 7.66 2.24
C ARG A 109 -11.65 8.61 1.06
N GLU A 110 -11.21 9.84 1.35
CA GLU A 110 -10.88 10.85 0.36
C GLU A 110 -9.40 11.18 0.51
N GLY A 111 -8.65 11.10 -0.60
CA GLY A 111 -7.25 11.49 -0.64
C GLY A 111 -7.09 13.00 -0.73
N TYR A 112 -5.91 13.47 -1.20
CA TYR A 112 -5.69 14.89 -1.44
C TYR A 112 -6.60 15.39 -2.56
N PHE A 113 -7.18 16.59 -2.39
CA PHE A 113 -8.09 17.16 -3.35
C PHE A 113 -7.40 17.51 -4.67
N ARG A 114 -8.18 17.51 -5.75
CA ARG A 114 -7.72 17.94 -7.07
C ARG A 114 -8.16 19.40 -7.30
N GLN A 115 -7.25 20.19 -7.83
CA GLN A 115 -7.48 21.58 -8.20
C GLN A 115 -7.58 21.72 -9.71
N SER A 116 -8.52 22.52 -10.18
CA SER A 116 -8.65 22.96 -11.56
C SER A 116 -9.03 24.43 -11.59
N LEU A 117 -8.90 25.06 -12.74
CA LEU A 117 -9.42 26.41 -12.97
C LEU A 117 -10.64 26.29 -13.87
N ASN A 118 -11.70 27.05 -13.56
CA ASN A 118 -12.82 27.23 -14.47
C ASN A 118 -12.48 28.24 -15.60
N GLU A 119 -13.42 28.48 -16.51
CA GLU A 119 -13.24 29.39 -17.63
C GLU A 119 -12.93 30.83 -17.22
N ASP A 120 -13.39 31.25 -16.05
CA ASP A 120 -13.14 32.59 -15.48
C ASP A 120 -11.82 32.68 -14.68
N GLY A 121 -11.06 31.58 -14.59
CA GLY A 121 -9.79 31.51 -13.87
C GLY A 121 -9.94 31.27 -12.36
N TRP A 122 -11.14 30.93 -11.86
CA TRP A 122 -11.36 30.61 -10.46
C TRP A 122 -11.03 29.15 -10.16
N GLN A 123 -10.37 28.92 -9.02
CA GLN A 123 -10.07 27.59 -8.53
C GLN A 123 -11.36 26.80 -8.27
N GLN A 124 -11.35 25.58 -8.75
CA GLN A 124 -12.33 24.54 -8.45
C GLN A 124 -11.65 23.39 -7.70
N GLU A 125 -12.39 22.75 -6.83
CA GLU A 125 -11.91 21.64 -6.00
C GLU A 125 -12.76 20.41 -6.23
N SER A 126 -12.12 19.24 -6.29
CA SER A 126 -12.79 17.96 -6.30
C SER A 126 -12.12 17.00 -5.32
N TYR A 127 -12.93 16.19 -4.64
CA TYR A 127 -12.50 15.27 -3.60
C TYR A 127 -12.78 13.83 -4.06
N PRO A 128 -11.84 13.22 -4.82
CA PRO A 128 -12.04 11.86 -5.30
C PRO A 128 -12.09 10.86 -4.14
N THR A 129 -13.12 10.03 -4.13
CA THR A 129 -13.23 8.93 -3.15
C THR A 129 -12.31 7.78 -3.54
N ASN A 130 -11.54 7.27 -2.59
CA ASN A 130 -10.71 6.09 -2.75
C ASN A 130 -11.58 4.83 -2.78
N ASP A 131 -11.41 4.03 -3.81
CA ASP A 131 -12.01 2.70 -3.88
C ASP A 131 -11.03 1.66 -3.31
N PHE A 132 -11.22 1.31 -2.06
CA PHE A 132 -10.32 0.42 -1.32
C PHE A 132 -10.21 -0.98 -1.94
N HIS A 133 -11.25 -1.44 -2.64
CA HIS A 133 -11.23 -2.75 -3.31
C HIS A 133 -10.41 -2.75 -4.60
N ASN A 134 -10.19 -1.58 -5.19
CA ASN A 134 -9.32 -1.37 -6.35
C ASN A 134 -7.94 -0.80 -5.97
N MET A 135 -7.56 -0.88 -4.69
CA MET A 135 -6.23 -0.52 -4.20
C MET A 135 -5.43 -1.77 -3.84
N ALA A 136 -4.11 -1.65 -3.80
CA ALA A 136 -3.20 -2.75 -3.39
C ALA A 136 -3.20 -2.93 -1.86
N ILE A 137 -4.38 -3.06 -1.26
CA ILE A 137 -4.62 -3.29 0.16
C ILE A 137 -5.59 -4.44 0.36
N THR A 138 -5.50 -5.12 1.47
CA THR A 138 -6.37 -6.26 1.81
C THR A 138 -6.95 -6.05 3.21
N ARG A 139 -8.26 -6.26 3.36
CA ARG A 139 -8.90 -6.22 4.67
C ARG A 139 -8.47 -7.40 5.51
N GLU A 140 -8.16 -7.18 6.78
CA GLU A 140 -7.79 -8.23 7.72
C GLU A 140 -9.04 -8.88 8.33
N TYR A 141 -8.98 -10.22 8.46
CA TYR A 141 -10.05 -11.05 9.01
C TYR A 141 -9.49 -11.95 10.12
N ASP A 142 -10.33 -12.26 11.09
CA ASP A 142 -10.01 -13.25 12.12
C ASP A 142 -10.11 -14.70 11.58
N ALA A 143 -9.74 -15.66 12.42
CA ALA A 143 -9.77 -17.08 12.06
C ALA A 143 -11.20 -17.62 11.77
N THR A 144 -12.24 -16.88 12.13
CA THR A 144 -13.64 -17.24 11.90
C THR A 144 -14.22 -16.55 10.66
N GLY A 145 -13.42 -15.72 9.97
CA GLY A 145 -13.83 -14.98 8.78
C GLY A 145 -14.54 -13.66 9.04
N ASN A 146 -14.54 -13.18 10.28
CA ASN A 146 -15.05 -11.85 10.60
C ASN A 146 -13.97 -10.79 10.41
N PRO A 147 -14.31 -9.57 9.93
CA PRO A 147 -13.34 -8.48 9.84
C PRO A 147 -12.72 -8.16 11.19
N HIS A 148 -11.41 -8.00 11.23
CA HIS A 148 -10.72 -7.48 12.41
C HIS A 148 -11.14 -6.05 12.69
N VAL A 149 -11.62 -5.81 13.92
CA VAL A 149 -12.05 -4.50 14.42
C VAL A 149 -11.31 -4.20 15.70
N ILE A 150 -10.72 -3.02 15.78
CA ILE A 150 -10.20 -2.47 17.04
C ILE A 150 -11.14 -1.40 17.56
N GLU A 151 -11.17 -1.25 18.88
CA GLU A 151 -11.94 -0.22 19.58
C GLU A 151 -10.97 0.73 20.28
N VAL A 152 -11.05 2.01 19.94
CA VAL A 152 -10.21 3.06 20.51
C VAL A 152 -11.07 4.00 21.35
N PRO A 153 -10.85 4.07 22.68
CA PRO A 153 -11.56 4.99 23.54
C PRO A 153 -11.08 6.43 23.29
N LEU A 154 -12.01 7.29 22.89
CA LEU A 154 -11.78 8.73 22.81
C LEU A 154 -12.67 9.46 23.81
N PRO A 155 -12.37 10.72 24.19
CA PRO A 155 -13.23 11.50 25.07
C PRO A 155 -14.68 11.53 24.57
N GLY A 156 -15.60 10.98 25.36
CA GLY A 156 -17.03 10.95 25.08
C GLY A 156 -17.53 9.92 24.06
N ARG A 157 -16.64 9.11 23.48
CA ARG A 157 -17.06 8.06 22.52
C ARG A 157 -16.05 6.93 22.36
N MET A 158 -16.52 5.78 21.92
CA MET A 158 -15.71 4.67 21.42
C MET A 158 -15.66 4.75 19.90
N VAL A 159 -14.46 4.74 19.31
CA VAL A 159 -14.26 4.65 17.86
C VAL A 159 -13.91 3.22 17.50
N LYS A 160 -14.63 2.67 16.53
CA LYS A 160 -14.31 1.35 15.94
C LYS A 160 -13.60 1.58 14.63
N ALA A 161 -12.55 0.81 14.38
CA ALA A 161 -11.82 0.85 13.13
C ALA A 161 -11.61 -0.56 12.59
N PHE A 162 -11.87 -0.74 11.30
CA PHE A 162 -11.46 -1.93 10.57
C PHE A 162 -9.97 -1.83 10.23
N ILE A 163 -9.33 -2.98 10.14
CA ILE A 163 -7.90 -3.06 9.81
C ILE A 163 -7.74 -3.49 8.36
N TRP A 164 -6.99 -2.71 7.60
CA TRP A 164 -6.53 -3.05 6.26
C TRP A 164 -5.02 -3.19 6.26
N ARG A 165 -4.50 -4.07 5.43
CA ARG A 165 -3.08 -4.33 5.27
C ARG A 165 -2.61 -3.93 3.88
N CYS A 166 -1.50 -3.18 3.83
CA CYS A 166 -0.71 -2.93 2.63
C CYS A 166 0.66 -3.59 2.81
N GLN A 167 1.04 -4.47 1.89
CA GLN A 167 2.36 -5.09 1.92
C GLN A 167 3.36 -4.18 1.20
N VAL A 168 4.39 -3.72 1.92
CA VAL A 168 5.46 -2.86 1.40
C VAL A 168 6.77 -3.65 1.43
N GLY A 169 7.01 -4.46 0.41
CA GLY A 169 8.08 -5.45 0.44
C GLY A 169 7.92 -6.38 1.65
N ARG A 170 8.94 -6.45 2.51
CA ARG A 170 8.94 -7.25 3.74
C ARG A 170 8.25 -6.58 4.93
N THR A 171 7.99 -5.27 4.83
CA THR A 171 7.34 -4.47 5.88
C THR A 171 5.84 -4.41 5.66
N THR A 172 5.06 -4.52 6.72
CA THR A 172 3.60 -4.41 6.67
C THR A 172 3.15 -3.03 7.14
N LEU A 173 2.26 -2.41 6.38
CA LEU A 173 1.53 -1.21 6.79
C LEU A 173 0.09 -1.59 7.13
N TYR A 174 -0.33 -1.33 8.36
CA TYR A 174 -1.71 -1.44 8.78
C TYR A 174 -2.39 -0.07 8.72
N LEU A 175 -3.56 -0.03 8.10
CA LEU A 175 -4.37 1.17 7.89
C LEU A 175 -5.72 1.01 8.60
N LEU A 176 -6.09 2.03 9.37
CA LEU A 176 -7.31 2.04 10.17
C LEU A 176 -8.43 2.79 9.43
N ASP A 177 -9.52 2.08 9.17
CA ASP A 177 -10.74 2.54 8.50
C ASP A 177 -11.82 2.75 9.58
N CYS A 178 -12.13 4.03 9.90
CA CYS A 178 -13.04 4.48 10.98
C CYS A 178 -14.39 4.97 10.47
#